data_d9024900f42edf4893b93c836f8bd358
#
_entry.id   d9024900f42edf4893b93c836f8bd358
#
_cell.length_a   1.000
_cell.length_b   1.000
_cell.length_c   1.000
_cell.angle_alpha   90.00
_cell.angle_beta   90.00
_cell.angle_gamma   90.00
#
_symmetry.space_group_name_H-M   'P 1'
#
loop_
_entity.id
_entity.type
_entity.pdbx_description
1 polymer ?
#
loop_
_entity_poly.entity_id
_entity_poly.type
_entity_poly.pdbx_seq_one_letter_code
_entity_poly.pdbx_strand_id
1 'polypeptide(L)'
;MRPITLTMSAFGPYAGQTVLELNKLGRQGLYLITGDTGAGKTTIFDAITYALYGEPSGETREANLFRSKYADLDTETYVELTFECRGERYTVRRNPEYTTRKKRGEGTKVQKADAELHYPDGHVVTKVREVTRAVEEIIGVNRDQFSQVAMIAQGDFLKLLLASTDQRIDIFRTIFHTGRYRELQERLREDASALNKECDKLRDSLRQYAGGIVCAEDDPGAAQAAQARAGDLPVGETEALLDALLEADEARQAGLEAQRKALEGEQSALTERITRARTDRDNRRALERAREELAALTPQAEGAAAALETL
;
A
#
# COMPACT_ATOMS: atom_id res chain seq x y z
N MET A 1 -6.47 -25.32 26.68
CA MET A 1 -7.66 -25.37 27.57
C MET A 1 -8.04 -26.82 27.79
N ARG A 2 -8.37 -27.22 29.03
CA ARG A 2 -8.78 -28.56 29.42
C ARG A 2 -10.12 -28.48 30.15
N PRO A 3 -11.21 -29.05 29.64
CA PRO A 3 -12.49 -29.08 30.37
C PRO A 3 -12.41 -30.01 31.58
N ILE A 4 -12.96 -29.60 32.70
CA ILE A 4 -12.95 -30.34 33.96
C ILE A 4 -14.35 -30.90 34.26
N THR A 5 -15.35 -30.01 34.35
CA THR A 5 -16.73 -30.36 34.64
C THR A 5 -17.65 -29.58 33.75
N LEU A 6 -18.62 -30.25 33.15
CA LEU A 6 -19.70 -29.64 32.39
C LEU A 6 -21.04 -30.00 33.08
N THR A 7 -21.79 -28.97 33.48
CA THR A 7 -23.15 -29.07 33.98
C THR A 7 -24.13 -28.51 32.96
N MET A 8 -25.10 -29.29 32.57
CA MET A 8 -26.19 -28.89 31.68
C MET A 8 -27.49 -29.03 32.41
N SER A 9 -28.39 -28.04 32.42
CA SER A 9 -29.71 -28.09 33.00
C SER A 9 -30.74 -27.66 31.97
N ALA A 10 -31.76 -28.46 31.77
CA ALA A 10 -32.85 -28.27 30.81
C ALA A 10 -32.31 -27.85 29.41
N PHE A 11 -31.25 -28.55 28.92
CA PHE A 11 -30.49 -28.17 27.72
C PHE A 11 -30.56 -29.28 26.66
N GLY A 12 -31.04 -28.94 25.45
CA GLY A 12 -31.24 -29.89 24.37
C GLY A 12 -32.11 -31.10 24.71
N PRO A 13 -31.64 -32.34 24.60
CA PRO A 13 -32.38 -33.54 24.99
C PRO A 13 -32.39 -33.78 26.51
N TYR A 14 -31.56 -33.06 27.28
CA TYR A 14 -31.43 -33.22 28.72
C TYR A 14 -32.54 -32.41 29.44
N ALA A 15 -33.55 -33.10 29.96
CA ALA A 15 -34.69 -32.45 30.62
C ALA A 15 -34.37 -31.88 32.02
N GLY A 16 -33.51 -32.57 32.77
CA GLY A 16 -33.05 -32.17 34.09
C GLY A 16 -31.60 -31.71 34.11
N GLN A 17 -31.02 -31.68 35.31
CA GLN A 17 -29.61 -31.37 35.50
C GLN A 17 -28.76 -32.62 35.23
N THR A 18 -27.75 -32.47 34.36
CA THR A 18 -26.79 -33.52 34.03
C THR A 18 -25.38 -32.96 34.25
N VAL A 19 -24.57 -33.68 35.03
CA VAL A 19 -23.20 -33.30 35.34
C VAL A 19 -22.26 -34.31 34.73
N LEU A 20 -21.30 -33.81 33.90
CA LEU A 20 -20.24 -34.59 33.28
C LEU A 20 -18.91 -34.21 33.90
N GLU A 21 -18.33 -35.16 34.68
CA GLU A 21 -16.99 -34.98 35.27
C GLU A 21 -15.93 -35.40 34.26
N LEU A 22 -15.61 -34.50 33.32
CA LEU A 22 -14.70 -34.76 32.17
C LEU A 22 -13.26 -35.08 32.63
N ASN A 23 -12.85 -34.59 33.79
CA ASN A 23 -11.53 -34.91 34.38
C ASN A 23 -11.38 -36.36 34.80
N LYS A 24 -12.49 -37.07 35.04
CA LYS A 24 -12.50 -38.51 35.36
C LYS A 24 -12.47 -39.42 34.11
N LEU A 25 -12.77 -38.86 32.95
CA LEU A 25 -12.79 -39.56 31.68
C LEU A 25 -11.36 -39.67 31.12
N GLY A 26 -10.70 -40.78 31.45
CA GLY A 26 -9.43 -41.18 30.85
C GLY A 26 -8.19 -40.39 31.32
N ARG A 27 -7.25 -41.06 31.98
CA ARG A 27 -5.96 -40.46 32.38
C ARG A 27 -5.09 -40.04 31.21
N GLN A 28 -5.32 -40.61 30.00
CA GLN A 28 -4.56 -40.33 28.77
C GLN A 28 -5.20 -39.22 27.89
N GLY A 29 -6.28 -38.58 28.34
CA GLY A 29 -6.96 -37.50 27.63
C GLY A 29 -7.77 -37.92 26.39
N LEU A 30 -7.88 -39.24 26.13
CA LEU A 30 -8.71 -39.79 25.05
C LEU A 30 -9.88 -40.59 25.65
N TYR A 31 -11.11 -40.28 25.23
CA TYR A 31 -12.32 -41.00 25.64
C TYR A 31 -13.33 -41.02 24.49
N LEU A 32 -14.22 -42.02 24.55
CA LEU A 32 -15.23 -42.26 23.54
C LEU A 32 -16.62 -41.99 24.14
N ILE A 33 -17.43 -41.15 23.50
CA ILE A 33 -18.84 -40.93 23.83
C ILE A 33 -19.69 -41.75 22.87
N THR A 34 -20.37 -42.79 23.37
CA THR A 34 -21.26 -43.66 22.58
C THR A 34 -22.71 -43.47 22.97
N GLY A 35 -23.62 -43.84 22.10
CA GLY A 35 -25.07 -43.82 22.33
C GLY A 35 -25.85 -43.72 21.00
N ASP A 36 -27.15 -43.89 21.05
CA ASP A 36 -28.03 -43.88 19.89
C ASP A 36 -28.10 -42.51 19.20
N THR A 37 -28.56 -42.48 17.95
CA THR A 37 -28.84 -41.27 17.25
C THR A 37 -29.91 -40.45 17.99
N GLY A 38 -29.62 -39.19 18.27
CA GLY A 38 -30.53 -38.33 19.06
C GLY A 38 -30.28 -38.34 20.57
N ALA A 39 -29.40 -39.20 21.10
CA ALA A 39 -29.11 -39.29 22.55
C ALA A 39 -28.37 -38.04 23.12
N GLY A 40 -28.09 -37.02 22.33
CA GLY A 40 -27.48 -35.78 22.80
C GLY A 40 -25.95 -35.73 22.76
N LYS A 41 -25.26 -36.67 22.09
CA LYS A 41 -23.80 -36.68 21.99
C LYS A 41 -23.23 -35.34 21.46
N THR A 42 -23.80 -34.81 20.37
CA THR A 42 -23.40 -33.54 19.79
C THR A 42 -23.77 -32.35 20.69
N THR A 43 -24.86 -32.48 21.47
CA THR A 43 -25.29 -31.44 22.42
C THR A 43 -24.25 -31.17 23.51
N ILE A 44 -23.43 -32.16 23.88
CA ILE A 44 -22.33 -31.97 24.83
C ILE A 44 -21.31 -30.95 24.27
N PHE A 45 -20.98 -31.07 22.99
CA PHE A 45 -20.08 -30.13 22.31
C PHE A 45 -20.74 -28.75 22.13
N ASP A 46 -22.03 -28.71 21.76
CA ASP A 46 -22.80 -27.48 21.72
C ASP A 46 -22.82 -26.76 23.08
N ALA A 47 -22.94 -27.54 24.17
CA ALA A 47 -22.94 -27.00 25.53
C ALA A 47 -21.56 -26.39 25.90
N ILE A 48 -20.47 -27.05 25.54
CA ILE A 48 -19.11 -26.51 25.76
C ILE A 48 -18.95 -25.19 24.99
N THR A 49 -19.29 -25.16 23.69
CA THR A 49 -19.15 -23.97 22.87
C THR A 49 -20.06 -22.85 23.35
N TYR A 50 -21.31 -23.19 23.71
CA TYR A 50 -22.26 -22.23 24.26
C TYR A 50 -21.79 -21.65 25.60
N ALA A 51 -21.25 -22.46 26.51
CA ALA A 51 -20.69 -21.97 27.76
C ALA A 51 -19.55 -20.96 27.51
N LEU A 52 -18.67 -21.24 26.57
CA LEU A 52 -17.51 -20.39 26.27
C LEU A 52 -17.90 -19.11 25.51
N TYR A 53 -18.72 -19.23 24.45
CA TYR A 53 -18.94 -18.14 23.49
C TYR A 53 -20.39 -17.65 23.43
N GLY A 54 -21.35 -18.37 24.01
CA GLY A 54 -22.78 -18.02 23.96
C GLY A 54 -23.45 -18.42 22.64
N GLU A 55 -22.78 -19.19 21.80
CA GLU A 55 -23.27 -19.64 20.49
C GLU A 55 -23.09 -21.16 20.32
N PRO A 56 -23.88 -21.80 19.43
CA PRO A 56 -23.75 -23.24 19.16
C PRO A 56 -22.45 -23.57 18.43
N SER A 57 -22.10 -24.85 18.40
CA SER A 57 -20.93 -25.36 17.71
C SER A 57 -21.04 -25.30 16.18
N GLY A 58 -22.26 -25.36 15.64
CA GLY A 58 -22.58 -25.36 14.22
C GLY A 58 -23.44 -24.15 13.80
N GLU A 59 -23.48 -23.84 12.50
CA GLU A 59 -24.23 -22.72 11.93
C GLU A 59 -25.76 -22.96 11.86
N THR A 60 -26.21 -24.18 12.06
CA THR A 60 -27.60 -24.60 11.80
C THR A 60 -28.54 -24.48 13.00
N ARG A 61 -28.05 -24.13 14.19
CA ARG A 61 -28.86 -24.02 15.40
C ARG A 61 -28.81 -22.62 15.98
N GLU A 62 -29.96 -22.10 16.40
CA GLU A 62 -30.07 -20.82 17.14
C GLU A 62 -29.98 -21.05 18.64
N ALA A 63 -29.35 -20.15 19.38
CA ALA A 63 -29.13 -20.24 20.81
C ALA A 63 -30.44 -20.30 21.62
N ASN A 64 -31.55 -19.73 21.11
CA ASN A 64 -32.87 -19.77 21.69
C ASN A 64 -33.51 -21.19 21.65
N LEU A 65 -33.00 -22.09 20.82
CA LEU A 65 -33.46 -23.49 20.71
C LEU A 65 -32.80 -24.44 21.69
N PHE A 66 -31.91 -23.96 22.55
CA PHE A 66 -31.21 -24.82 23.50
C PHE A 66 -32.03 -25.28 24.70
N ARG A 67 -33.14 -24.58 25.03
CA ARG A 67 -34.00 -25.09 26.09
C ARG A 67 -34.62 -26.41 25.71
N SER A 68 -34.51 -27.38 26.62
CA SER A 68 -35.10 -28.69 26.44
C SER A 68 -36.61 -28.60 26.34
N LYS A 69 -37.18 -29.20 25.29
CA LYS A 69 -38.65 -29.33 25.12
C LYS A 69 -39.27 -30.32 26.12
N TYR A 70 -38.45 -31.11 26.78
CA TYR A 70 -38.84 -32.13 27.74
C TYR A 70 -38.72 -31.62 29.18
N ALA A 71 -38.20 -30.43 29.41
CA ALA A 71 -38.04 -29.85 30.74
C ALA A 71 -39.30 -29.18 31.24
N ASP A 72 -39.56 -29.30 32.52
CA ASP A 72 -40.63 -28.57 33.19
C ASP A 72 -40.37 -27.07 33.16
N LEU A 73 -41.44 -26.26 33.14
CA LEU A 73 -41.34 -24.79 33.13
C LEU A 73 -40.57 -24.22 34.33
N ASP A 74 -40.53 -24.93 35.46
CA ASP A 74 -39.82 -24.51 36.66
C ASP A 74 -38.33 -24.86 36.66
N THR A 75 -37.90 -25.73 35.74
CA THR A 75 -36.48 -26.10 35.62
C THR A 75 -35.67 -25.00 34.95
N GLU A 76 -34.65 -24.52 35.62
CA GLU A 76 -33.77 -23.51 35.09
C GLU A 76 -32.93 -24.06 33.90
N THR A 77 -32.81 -23.28 32.83
CA THR A 77 -31.98 -23.63 31.69
C THR A 77 -30.64 -22.92 31.80
N TYR A 78 -29.58 -23.68 31.96
CA TYR A 78 -28.21 -23.12 31.97
C TYR A 78 -27.17 -24.19 31.57
N VAL A 79 -26.00 -23.70 31.19
CA VAL A 79 -24.80 -24.49 31.06
C VAL A 79 -23.72 -23.86 31.92
N GLU A 80 -22.99 -24.71 32.64
CA GLU A 80 -21.84 -24.31 33.45
C GLU A 80 -20.63 -25.19 33.08
N LEU A 81 -19.53 -24.56 32.72
CA LEU A 81 -18.29 -25.25 32.36
C LEU A 81 -17.16 -24.78 33.26
N THR A 82 -16.57 -25.73 34.00
CA THR A 82 -15.31 -25.52 34.67
C THR A 82 -14.19 -26.03 33.78
N PHE A 83 -13.17 -25.20 33.52
CA PHE A 83 -12.04 -25.56 32.68
C PHE A 83 -10.72 -25.01 33.25
N GLU A 84 -9.62 -25.63 32.82
CA GLU A 84 -8.27 -25.19 33.14
C GLU A 84 -7.62 -24.60 31.89
N CYS A 85 -6.99 -23.43 32.02
CA CYS A 85 -6.24 -22.79 30.97
C CYS A 85 -4.94 -22.20 31.57
N ARG A 86 -3.79 -22.55 31.02
CA ARG A 86 -2.47 -22.10 31.48
C ARG A 86 -2.17 -22.37 32.96
N GLY A 87 -2.73 -23.49 33.48
CA GLY A 87 -2.56 -23.89 34.88
C GLY A 87 -3.57 -23.30 35.86
N GLU A 88 -4.43 -22.42 35.41
CA GLU A 88 -5.44 -21.75 36.22
C GLU A 88 -6.85 -22.27 35.92
N ARG A 89 -7.74 -22.22 36.91
CA ARG A 89 -9.10 -22.78 36.83
C ARG A 89 -10.12 -21.67 36.74
N TYR A 90 -11.01 -21.78 35.76
CA TYR A 90 -12.09 -20.84 35.47
C TYR A 90 -13.43 -21.58 35.47
N THR A 91 -14.51 -20.91 35.87
CA THR A 91 -15.86 -21.44 35.75
C THR A 91 -16.74 -20.41 35.05
N VAL A 92 -17.30 -20.81 33.92
CA VAL A 92 -18.26 -20.00 33.16
C VAL A 92 -19.65 -20.59 33.21
N ARG A 93 -20.65 -19.78 33.52
CA ARG A 93 -22.06 -20.17 33.51
C ARG A 93 -22.83 -19.25 32.58
N ARG A 94 -23.71 -19.85 31.76
CA ARG A 94 -24.57 -19.10 30.84
C ARG A 94 -25.95 -19.71 30.79
N ASN A 95 -26.97 -18.84 30.62
CA ASN A 95 -28.33 -19.26 30.26
C ASN A 95 -28.72 -18.59 28.93
N PRO A 96 -29.46 -19.29 28.04
CA PRO A 96 -30.13 -18.65 26.92
C PRO A 96 -31.35 -17.86 27.40
N GLU A 97 -31.97 -17.11 26.51
CA GLU A 97 -33.31 -16.59 26.79
C GLU A 97 -34.31 -17.73 26.74
N TYR A 98 -35.17 -17.85 27.80
CA TYR A 98 -36.18 -18.90 27.88
C TYR A 98 -37.37 -18.47 28.71
N THR A 99 -38.50 -19.15 28.50
CA THR A 99 -39.72 -18.95 29.26
C THR A 99 -39.75 -19.85 30.49
N THR A 100 -40.01 -19.29 31.65
CA THR A 100 -40.17 -20.01 32.94
C THR A 100 -41.43 -19.54 33.68
N ARG A 101 -41.86 -20.29 34.68
CA ARG A 101 -42.97 -19.90 35.52
C ARG A 101 -42.62 -18.69 36.41
N LYS A 102 -43.56 -17.83 36.69
CA LYS A 102 -43.37 -16.72 37.65
C LYS A 102 -43.19 -17.28 39.07
N LYS A 103 -42.21 -16.77 39.81
CA LYS A 103 -41.97 -17.13 41.22
C LYS A 103 -43.11 -16.66 42.14
N ARG A 104 -43.91 -15.67 41.75
CA ARG A 104 -45.07 -15.16 42.46
C ARG A 104 -46.20 -14.88 41.44
N GLY A 105 -47.43 -15.38 41.72
CA GLY A 105 -48.59 -15.27 40.85
C GLY A 105 -48.65 -16.34 39.76
N GLU A 106 -49.75 -16.39 39.02
CA GLU A 106 -49.94 -17.32 37.89
C GLU A 106 -49.33 -16.78 36.60
N GLY A 107 -48.94 -17.69 35.73
CA GLY A 107 -48.40 -17.39 34.39
C GLY A 107 -46.91 -17.56 34.25
N THR A 108 -46.36 -17.15 33.08
CA THR A 108 -44.96 -17.31 32.72
C THR A 108 -44.24 -15.96 32.64
N LYS A 109 -42.91 -15.98 32.74
CA LYS A 109 -42.02 -14.84 32.48
C LYS A 109 -40.91 -15.28 31.55
N VAL A 110 -40.35 -14.33 30.80
CA VAL A 110 -39.16 -14.54 30.02
C VAL A 110 -37.92 -14.26 30.90
N GLN A 111 -37.08 -15.27 31.05
CA GLN A 111 -35.74 -15.12 31.62
C GLN A 111 -34.81 -14.70 30.51
N LYS A 112 -34.21 -13.51 30.64
CA LYS A 112 -33.24 -13.02 29.64
C LYS A 112 -31.97 -13.83 29.68
N ALA A 113 -31.25 -13.86 28.53
CA ALA A 113 -29.94 -14.44 28.45
C ALA A 113 -28.96 -13.70 29.39
N ASP A 114 -28.16 -14.46 30.14
CA ASP A 114 -27.15 -13.94 31.05
C ASP A 114 -25.93 -14.82 31.07
N ALA A 115 -24.80 -14.26 31.56
CA ALA A 115 -23.52 -14.94 31.65
C ALA A 115 -22.69 -14.43 32.82
N GLU A 116 -21.97 -15.33 33.46
CA GLU A 116 -20.97 -15.03 34.49
C GLU A 116 -19.74 -15.90 34.34
N LEU A 117 -18.57 -15.31 34.59
CA LEU A 117 -17.30 -15.97 34.55
C LEU A 117 -16.53 -15.71 35.86
N HIS A 118 -16.20 -16.80 36.55
CA HIS A 118 -15.47 -16.80 37.81
C HIS A 118 -13.99 -17.09 37.54
N TYR A 119 -13.13 -16.19 38.01
CA TYR A 119 -11.68 -16.31 37.95
C TYR A 119 -11.11 -17.02 39.20
N PRO A 120 -9.87 -17.55 39.14
CA PRO A 120 -9.23 -18.25 40.26
C PRO A 120 -9.04 -17.36 41.49
N ASP A 121 -8.86 -16.07 41.32
CA ASP A 121 -8.68 -15.05 42.36
C ASP A 121 -9.99 -14.59 43.03
N GLY A 122 -11.14 -15.15 42.61
CA GLY A 122 -12.47 -14.78 43.09
C GLY A 122 -13.12 -13.61 42.36
N HIS A 123 -12.43 -12.99 41.37
CA HIS A 123 -13.04 -11.99 40.49
C HIS A 123 -14.15 -12.60 39.64
N VAL A 124 -15.24 -11.85 39.43
CA VAL A 124 -16.41 -12.30 38.64
C VAL A 124 -16.70 -11.25 37.56
N VAL A 125 -16.72 -11.68 36.31
CA VAL A 125 -17.20 -10.89 35.18
C VAL A 125 -18.62 -11.32 34.83
N THR A 126 -19.53 -10.34 34.64
CA THR A 126 -20.92 -10.58 34.30
C THR A 126 -21.28 -9.92 32.97
N LYS A 127 -22.44 -10.22 32.41
CA LYS A 127 -22.99 -9.83 31.10
C LYS A 127 -22.38 -10.62 29.93
N VAL A 128 -23.27 -10.99 29.02
CA VAL A 128 -22.99 -11.90 27.90
C VAL A 128 -21.74 -11.45 27.08
N ARG A 129 -21.67 -10.16 26.70
CA ARG A 129 -20.58 -9.64 25.85
C ARG A 129 -19.24 -9.59 26.59
N GLU A 130 -19.23 -9.13 27.84
CA GLU A 130 -18.02 -9.01 28.65
C GLU A 130 -17.43 -10.39 28.95
N VAL A 131 -18.30 -11.37 29.28
CA VAL A 131 -17.88 -12.75 29.52
C VAL A 131 -17.31 -13.39 28.25
N THR A 132 -17.92 -13.16 27.08
CA THR A 132 -17.40 -13.69 25.81
C THR A 132 -16.01 -13.13 25.53
N ARG A 133 -15.82 -11.82 25.65
CA ARG A 133 -14.53 -11.16 25.46
C ARG A 133 -13.45 -11.69 26.42
N ALA A 134 -13.81 -11.84 27.71
CA ALA A 134 -12.89 -12.36 28.71
C ALA A 134 -12.49 -13.82 28.41
N VAL A 135 -13.42 -14.66 27.95
CA VAL A 135 -13.15 -16.03 27.54
C VAL A 135 -12.21 -16.06 26.32
N GLU A 136 -12.44 -15.20 25.33
CA GLU A 136 -11.56 -15.06 24.15
C GLU A 136 -10.13 -14.63 24.55
N GLU A 137 -9.99 -13.72 25.50
CA GLU A 137 -8.68 -13.29 26.03
C GLU A 137 -7.96 -14.42 26.80
N ILE A 138 -8.68 -15.22 27.60
CA ILE A 138 -8.14 -16.35 28.36
C ILE A 138 -7.70 -17.48 27.41
N ILE A 139 -8.56 -17.88 26.48
CA ILE A 139 -8.33 -19.01 25.59
C ILE A 139 -7.41 -18.63 24.43
N GLY A 140 -7.49 -17.38 23.94
CA GLY A 140 -6.70 -16.83 22.84
C GLY A 140 -7.28 -17.12 21.45
N VAL A 141 -8.53 -17.66 21.37
CA VAL A 141 -9.24 -17.94 20.12
C VAL A 141 -10.70 -17.54 20.24
N ASN A 142 -11.30 -17.05 19.17
CA ASN A 142 -12.73 -16.77 19.09
C ASN A 142 -13.53 -18.06 18.79
N ARG A 143 -14.88 -17.93 18.77
CA ARG A 143 -15.78 -19.06 18.53
C ARG A 143 -15.49 -19.82 17.24
N ASP A 144 -15.25 -19.13 16.14
CA ASP A 144 -15.04 -19.75 14.82
C ASP A 144 -13.71 -20.49 14.77
N GLN A 145 -12.67 -19.89 15.33
CA GLN A 145 -11.36 -20.52 15.48
C GLN A 145 -11.41 -21.75 16.40
N PHE A 146 -12.14 -21.62 17.52
CA PHE A 146 -12.33 -22.74 18.44
C PHE A 146 -13.06 -23.91 17.78
N SER A 147 -14.13 -23.63 17.04
CA SER A 147 -14.88 -24.65 16.30
C SER A 147 -14.02 -25.33 15.21
N GLN A 148 -13.13 -24.59 14.57
CA GLN A 148 -12.24 -25.14 13.53
C GLN A 148 -11.08 -26.00 14.10
N VAL A 149 -10.58 -25.66 15.29
CA VAL A 149 -9.38 -26.28 15.87
C VAL A 149 -9.73 -27.35 16.90
N ALA A 150 -10.67 -27.05 17.80
CA ALA A 150 -10.99 -27.87 18.95
C ALA A 150 -12.19 -28.82 18.70
N MET A 151 -13.04 -28.49 17.75
CA MET A 151 -14.26 -29.26 17.48
C MET A 151 -14.39 -29.52 15.98
N ILE A 152 -13.95 -30.69 15.59
CA ILE A 152 -14.19 -31.17 14.24
C ILE A 152 -15.61 -31.75 14.20
N ALA A 153 -16.60 -30.93 13.83
CA ALA A 153 -17.97 -31.38 13.67
C ALA A 153 -18.05 -32.48 12.60
N GLN A 154 -19.08 -33.33 12.70
CA GLN A 154 -19.32 -34.40 11.73
C GLN A 154 -19.47 -33.81 10.33
N GLY A 155 -18.48 -34.06 9.45
CA GLY A 155 -18.39 -33.50 8.09
C GLY A 155 -17.36 -32.35 7.91
N ASP A 156 -16.99 -31.62 8.93
CA ASP A 156 -16.01 -30.50 8.81
C ASP A 156 -14.57 -31.00 8.73
N PHE A 157 -14.26 -32.17 9.27
CA PHE A 157 -12.97 -32.84 9.03
C PHE A 157 -12.70 -33.07 7.55
N LEU A 158 -13.74 -33.41 6.80
CA LEU A 158 -13.65 -33.58 5.35
C LEU A 158 -13.37 -32.24 4.66
N LYS A 159 -13.94 -31.13 5.14
CA LYS A 159 -13.67 -29.80 4.58
C LYS A 159 -12.20 -29.40 4.71
N LEU A 160 -11.55 -29.65 5.86
CA LEU A 160 -10.14 -29.34 6.04
C LEU A 160 -9.25 -30.24 5.17
N LEU A 161 -9.59 -31.52 5.04
CA LEU A 161 -8.84 -32.47 4.20
C LEU A 161 -9.00 -32.18 2.70
N LEU A 162 -10.19 -31.81 2.27
CA LEU A 162 -10.51 -31.51 0.88
C LEU A 162 -10.26 -30.03 0.51
N ALA A 163 -9.97 -29.18 1.50
CA ALA A 163 -9.66 -27.76 1.26
C ALA A 163 -8.45 -27.63 0.34
N SER A 164 -8.51 -26.67 -0.56
CA SER A 164 -7.36 -26.27 -1.38
C SER A 164 -6.22 -25.76 -0.50
N THR A 165 -5.01 -25.72 -1.05
CA THR A 165 -3.84 -25.21 -0.32
C THR A 165 -4.07 -23.78 0.18
N ASP A 166 -4.70 -22.93 -0.62
CA ASP A 166 -4.99 -21.55 -0.25
C ASP A 166 -5.99 -21.45 0.91
N GLN A 167 -7.07 -22.25 0.87
CA GLN A 167 -8.03 -22.33 1.97
C GLN A 167 -7.40 -22.83 3.27
N ARG A 168 -6.52 -23.84 3.20
CA ARG A 168 -5.76 -24.32 4.38
C ARG A 168 -4.83 -23.24 4.92
N ILE A 169 -4.15 -22.52 4.06
CA ILE A 169 -3.28 -21.40 4.47
C ILE A 169 -4.09 -20.32 5.21
N ASP A 170 -5.27 -19.97 4.74
CA ASP A 170 -6.12 -18.96 5.38
C ASP A 170 -6.64 -19.44 6.75
N ILE A 171 -7.02 -20.72 6.87
CA ILE A 171 -7.38 -21.32 8.16
C ILE A 171 -6.19 -21.24 9.13
N PHE A 172 -4.99 -21.67 8.71
CA PHE A 172 -3.80 -21.60 9.56
C PHE A 172 -3.39 -20.16 9.93
N ARG A 173 -3.50 -19.22 9.00
CA ARG A 173 -3.26 -17.79 9.27
C ARG A 173 -4.18 -17.24 10.35
N THR A 174 -5.44 -17.65 10.31
CA THR A 174 -6.44 -17.25 11.33
C THR A 174 -6.08 -17.85 12.69
N ILE A 175 -5.77 -19.15 12.75
CA ILE A 175 -5.40 -19.87 13.97
C ILE A 175 -4.13 -19.31 14.62
N PHE A 176 -3.10 -19.05 13.81
CA PHE A 176 -1.80 -18.60 14.31
C PHE A 176 -1.65 -17.08 14.35
N HIS A 177 -2.75 -16.33 14.11
CA HIS A 177 -2.76 -14.86 14.08
C HIS A 177 -1.68 -14.23 13.20
N THR A 178 -1.34 -14.90 12.09
CA THR A 178 -0.28 -14.46 11.16
C THR A 178 -0.77 -13.45 10.12
N GLY A 179 -2.00 -12.95 10.21
CA GLY A 179 -2.59 -11.94 9.34
C GLY A 179 -1.73 -10.67 9.22
N ARG A 180 -1.15 -10.21 10.34
CA ARG A 180 -0.25 -9.04 10.38
C ARG A 180 0.98 -9.20 9.47
N TYR A 181 1.53 -10.40 9.35
CA TYR A 181 2.66 -10.67 8.46
C TYR A 181 2.26 -10.64 6.99
N ARG A 182 1.02 -11.04 6.68
CA ARG A 182 0.46 -10.91 5.34
C ARG A 182 0.28 -9.46 4.95
N GLU A 183 -0.33 -8.64 5.81
CA GLU A 183 -0.49 -7.20 5.59
C GLU A 183 0.86 -6.51 5.36
N LEU A 184 1.86 -6.84 6.19
CA LEU A 184 3.22 -6.32 6.01
C LEU A 184 3.81 -6.76 4.67
N GLN A 185 3.65 -8.03 4.29
CA GLN A 185 4.16 -8.56 3.01
C GLN A 185 3.47 -7.90 1.81
N GLU A 186 2.16 -7.69 1.86
CA GLU A 186 1.39 -7.01 0.82
C GLU A 186 1.85 -5.56 0.68
N ARG A 187 1.98 -4.83 1.79
CA ARG A 187 2.47 -3.46 1.81
C ARG A 187 3.89 -3.33 1.25
N LEU A 188 4.80 -4.21 1.67
CA LEU A 188 6.17 -4.22 1.12
C LEU A 188 6.21 -4.50 -0.38
N ARG A 189 5.32 -5.35 -0.90
CA ARG A 189 5.19 -5.61 -2.33
C ARG A 189 4.65 -4.41 -3.09
N GLU A 190 3.67 -3.72 -2.54
CA GLU A 190 3.12 -2.49 -3.12
C GLU A 190 4.17 -1.39 -3.16
N ASP A 191 4.88 -1.15 -2.06
CA ASP A 191 5.94 -0.16 -1.96
C ASP A 191 7.09 -0.49 -2.94
N ALA A 192 7.52 -1.74 -3.00
CA ALA A 192 8.56 -2.19 -3.96
C ALA A 192 8.09 -2.00 -5.42
N SER A 193 6.83 -2.32 -5.72
CA SER A 193 6.27 -2.11 -7.06
C SER A 193 6.20 -0.63 -7.42
N ALA A 194 5.80 0.24 -6.48
CA ALA A 194 5.74 1.68 -6.68
C ALA A 194 7.13 2.28 -6.94
N LEU A 195 8.11 1.91 -6.11
CA LEU A 195 9.51 2.35 -6.27
C LEU A 195 10.13 1.86 -7.59
N ASN A 196 9.88 0.61 -7.98
CA ASN A 196 10.37 0.11 -9.28
C ASN A 196 9.80 0.91 -10.45
N LYS A 197 8.48 1.20 -10.44
CA LYS A 197 7.86 2.04 -11.47
C LYS A 197 8.43 3.46 -11.51
N GLU A 198 8.77 4.02 -10.36
CA GLU A 198 9.40 5.34 -10.27
C GLU A 198 10.85 5.29 -10.83
N CYS A 199 11.62 4.28 -10.45
CA CYS A 199 12.96 4.04 -11.00
C CYS A 199 12.93 3.88 -12.53
N ASP A 200 11.97 3.10 -13.06
CA ASP A 200 11.85 2.92 -14.51
C ASP A 200 11.51 4.24 -15.22
N LYS A 201 10.56 5.02 -14.67
CA LYS A 201 10.26 6.37 -15.22
C LYS A 201 11.48 7.29 -15.22
N LEU A 202 12.25 7.29 -14.12
CA LEU A 202 13.47 8.10 -14.05
C LEU A 202 14.52 7.64 -15.05
N ARG A 203 14.70 6.32 -15.24
CA ARG A 203 15.59 5.75 -16.27
C ARG A 203 15.16 6.13 -17.68
N ASP A 204 13.87 6.06 -17.96
CA ASP A 204 13.33 6.45 -19.27
C ASP A 204 13.52 7.95 -19.52
N SER A 205 13.30 8.79 -18.49
CA SER A 205 13.55 10.23 -18.57
C SER A 205 15.04 10.52 -18.83
N LEU A 206 15.94 9.85 -18.12
CA LEU A 206 17.39 9.98 -18.34
C LEU A 206 17.78 9.58 -19.77
N ARG A 207 17.26 8.47 -20.28
CA ARG A 207 17.48 8.05 -21.68
C ARG A 207 16.94 9.08 -22.66
N GLN A 208 15.79 9.65 -22.42
CA GLN A 208 15.21 10.68 -23.26
C GLN A 208 16.09 11.94 -23.30
N TYR A 209 16.56 12.42 -22.15
CA TYR A 209 17.44 13.58 -22.08
C TYR A 209 18.81 13.28 -22.70
N ALA A 210 19.40 12.13 -22.38
CA ALA A 210 20.68 11.72 -22.95
C ALA A 210 20.59 11.55 -24.48
N GLY A 211 19.44 11.09 -24.99
CA GLY A 211 19.17 11.00 -26.43
C GLY A 211 19.25 12.34 -27.17
N GLY A 212 19.04 13.47 -26.45
CA GLY A 212 19.17 14.84 -26.98
C GLY A 212 20.60 15.41 -26.97
N ILE A 213 21.61 14.69 -26.49
CA ILE A 213 22.98 15.17 -26.47
C ILE A 213 23.48 15.33 -27.91
N VAL A 214 23.83 16.54 -28.29
CA VAL A 214 24.46 16.87 -29.57
C VAL A 214 25.95 17.09 -29.33
N CYS A 215 26.75 16.39 -30.07
CA CYS A 215 28.20 16.48 -30.00
C CYS A 215 28.79 16.47 -31.43
N ALA A 216 29.78 17.26 -31.70
CA ALA A 216 30.49 17.26 -32.99
C ALA A 216 31.19 15.92 -33.19
N GLU A 217 31.29 15.44 -34.44
CA GLU A 217 31.92 14.16 -34.78
C GLU A 217 33.39 14.10 -34.43
N ASP A 218 34.06 15.25 -34.45
CA ASP A 218 35.49 15.46 -34.18
C ASP A 218 35.77 15.78 -32.70
N ASP A 219 34.74 15.84 -31.84
CA ASP A 219 34.91 16.09 -30.43
C ASP A 219 35.45 14.85 -29.70
N PRO A 220 36.44 15.02 -28.79
CA PRO A 220 36.94 13.91 -27.97
C PRO A 220 35.88 13.12 -27.20
N GLY A 221 34.79 13.77 -26.84
CA GLY A 221 33.66 13.17 -26.13
C GLY A 221 32.64 12.44 -27.03
N ALA A 222 32.78 12.44 -28.35
CA ALA A 222 31.79 11.90 -29.29
C ALA A 222 31.46 10.43 -29.05
N ALA A 223 32.47 9.60 -28.72
CA ALA A 223 32.28 8.18 -28.42
C ALA A 223 31.46 7.98 -27.11
N GLN A 224 31.76 8.76 -26.08
CA GLN A 224 31.01 8.73 -24.81
C GLN A 224 29.55 9.29 -24.96
N ALA A 225 29.41 10.33 -25.79
CA ALA A 225 28.10 10.88 -26.14
C ALA A 225 27.21 9.83 -26.87
N ALA A 226 27.82 9.00 -27.72
CA ALA A 226 27.09 7.89 -28.37
C ALA A 226 26.66 6.82 -27.35
N GLN A 227 27.51 6.46 -26.38
CA GLN A 227 27.15 5.53 -25.29
C GLN A 227 26.09 6.12 -24.38
N ALA A 228 26.17 7.40 -24.02
CA ALA A 228 25.14 8.09 -23.23
C ALA A 228 23.79 8.07 -23.94
N ARG A 229 23.74 8.36 -25.24
CA ARG A 229 22.51 8.29 -26.07
C ARG A 229 21.93 6.88 -26.13
N ALA A 230 22.75 5.84 -26.15
CA ALA A 230 22.32 4.44 -26.09
C ALA A 230 21.82 4.05 -24.69
N GLY A 231 22.11 4.84 -23.66
CA GLY A 231 21.78 4.53 -22.27
C GLY A 231 22.77 3.54 -21.63
N ASP A 232 23.93 3.37 -22.21
CA ASP A 232 24.97 2.42 -21.77
C ASP A 232 26.02 3.08 -20.85
N LEU A 233 25.99 4.43 -20.72
CA LEU A 233 26.86 5.18 -19.82
C LEU A 233 26.21 5.38 -18.45
N PRO A 234 26.92 5.14 -17.31
CA PRO A 234 26.44 5.44 -15.97
C PRO A 234 26.05 6.92 -15.81
N VAL A 235 25.04 7.19 -14.96
CA VAL A 235 24.51 8.55 -14.78
C VAL A 235 25.57 9.56 -14.38
N GLY A 236 26.45 9.22 -13.42
CA GLY A 236 27.53 10.12 -13.00
C GLY A 236 28.57 10.41 -14.10
N GLU A 237 28.84 9.44 -14.98
CA GLU A 237 29.71 9.65 -16.13
C GLU A 237 29.03 10.45 -17.23
N THR A 238 27.70 10.31 -17.38
CA THR A 238 26.89 11.12 -18.31
C THR A 238 26.86 12.59 -17.86
N GLU A 239 26.75 12.84 -16.57
CA GLU A 239 26.76 14.19 -15.97
C GLU A 239 28.16 14.85 -16.21
N ALA A 240 29.25 14.14 -15.88
CA ALA A 240 30.59 14.62 -16.10
C ALA A 240 30.90 14.91 -17.60
N LEU A 241 30.39 14.08 -18.50
CA LEU A 241 30.45 14.29 -19.93
C LEU A 241 29.74 15.57 -20.37
N LEU A 242 28.53 15.80 -19.86
CA LEU A 242 27.74 17.00 -20.19
C LEU A 242 28.43 18.27 -19.71
N ASP A 243 28.98 18.27 -18.50
CA ASP A 243 29.74 19.41 -17.98
C ASP A 243 30.98 19.72 -18.87
N ALA A 244 31.72 18.69 -19.28
CA ALA A 244 32.86 18.85 -20.15
C ALA A 244 32.47 19.38 -21.56
N LEU A 245 31.38 18.89 -22.14
CA LEU A 245 30.88 19.38 -23.44
C LEU A 245 30.39 20.83 -23.34
N LEU A 246 29.71 21.21 -22.26
CA LEU A 246 29.26 22.59 -22.04
C LEU A 246 30.46 23.54 -21.91
N GLU A 247 31.48 23.20 -21.14
CA GLU A 247 32.68 24.00 -20.98
C GLU A 247 33.41 24.17 -22.34
N ALA A 248 33.50 23.11 -23.12
CA ALA A 248 34.14 23.16 -24.47
C ALA A 248 33.31 24.04 -25.43
N ASP A 249 31.99 23.95 -25.42
CA ASP A 249 31.10 24.75 -26.26
C ASP A 249 31.12 26.24 -25.88
N GLU A 250 31.14 26.57 -24.59
CA GLU A 250 31.29 27.95 -24.09
C GLU A 250 32.63 28.57 -24.54
N ALA A 251 33.72 27.81 -24.42
CA ALA A 251 35.03 28.26 -24.90
C ALA A 251 35.03 28.48 -26.43
N ARG A 252 34.42 27.58 -27.20
CA ARG A 252 34.26 27.67 -28.65
C ARG A 252 33.41 28.89 -29.04
N GLN A 253 32.30 29.09 -28.35
CA GLN A 253 31.41 30.26 -28.56
C GLN A 253 32.18 31.57 -28.32
N ALA A 254 32.88 31.69 -27.20
CA ALA A 254 33.69 32.88 -26.90
C ALA A 254 34.74 33.16 -27.96
N GLY A 255 35.40 32.11 -28.46
CA GLY A 255 36.35 32.23 -29.57
C GLY A 255 35.74 32.70 -30.87
N LEU A 256 34.59 32.15 -31.25
CA LEU A 256 33.85 32.59 -32.46
C LEU A 256 33.30 34.01 -32.34
N GLU A 257 32.84 34.42 -31.19
CA GLU A 257 32.38 35.80 -30.92
C GLU A 257 33.52 36.82 -31.03
N ALA A 258 34.72 36.45 -30.52
CA ALA A 258 35.91 37.30 -30.68
C ALA A 258 36.32 37.43 -32.15
N GLN A 259 36.35 36.31 -32.93
CA GLN A 259 36.61 36.31 -34.36
C GLN A 259 35.58 37.15 -35.12
N ARG A 260 34.28 37.00 -34.83
CA ARG A 260 33.22 37.81 -35.46
C ARG A 260 33.43 39.28 -35.20
N LYS A 261 33.74 39.67 -33.96
CA LYS A 261 34.01 41.09 -33.62
C LYS A 261 35.24 41.65 -34.34
N ALA A 262 36.31 40.87 -34.52
CA ALA A 262 37.47 41.24 -35.26
C ALA A 262 37.16 41.47 -36.76
N LEU A 263 36.41 40.50 -37.37
CA LEU A 263 35.96 40.60 -38.76
C LEU A 263 35.00 41.80 -39.00
N GLU A 264 34.10 42.07 -38.09
CA GLU A 264 33.22 43.26 -38.14
C GLU A 264 34.04 44.57 -38.09
N GLY A 265 35.10 44.59 -37.25
CA GLY A 265 36.06 45.72 -37.23
C GLY A 265 36.81 45.91 -38.53
N GLU A 266 37.34 44.80 -39.12
CA GLU A 266 38.00 44.86 -40.43
C GLU A 266 37.05 45.31 -41.56
N GLN A 267 35.83 44.77 -41.56
CA GLN A 267 34.78 45.16 -42.50
C GLN A 267 34.46 46.66 -42.42
N SER A 268 34.32 47.18 -41.18
CA SER A 268 34.11 48.63 -40.98
C SER A 268 35.25 49.45 -41.49
N ALA A 269 36.51 49.08 -41.17
CA ALA A 269 37.70 49.79 -41.65
C ALA A 269 37.82 49.76 -43.18
N LEU A 270 37.54 48.63 -43.82
CA LEU A 270 37.51 48.52 -45.28
C LEU A 270 36.41 49.39 -45.90
N THR A 271 35.23 49.41 -45.29
CA THR A 271 34.12 50.24 -45.76
C THR A 271 34.47 51.74 -45.69
N GLU A 272 35.12 52.20 -44.63
CA GLU A 272 35.61 53.58 -44.53
C GLU A 272 36.67 53.86 -45.61
N ARG A 273 37.61 52.96 -45.81
CA ARG A 273 38.65 53.14 -46.88
C ARG A 273 37.99 53.23 -48.24
N ILE A 274 37.03 52.38 -48.56
CA ILE A 274 36.30 52.40 -49.83
C ILE A 274 35.56 53.74 -49.99
N THR A 275 34.89 54.20 -48.93
CA THR A 275 34.14 55.47 -48.95
C THR A 275 35.08 56.65 -49.18
N ARG A 276 36.23 56.74 -48.49
CA ARG A 276 37.23 57.77 -48.69
C ARG A 276 37.80 57.71 -50.12
N ALA A 277 38.14 56.55 -50.61
CA ALA A 277 38.62 56.39 -51.95
C ALA A 277 37.65 56.83 -53.06
N ARG A 278 36.35 56.57 -52.84
CA ARG A 278 35.26 57.03 -53.71
C ARG A 278 35.13 58.54 -53.66
N THR A 279 35.13 59.13 -52.49
CA THR A 279 35.07 60.58 -52.33
C THR A 279 36.28 61.29 -53.00
N ASP A 280 37.53 60.75 -52.80
CA ASP A 280 38.71 61.28 -53.42
C ASP A 280 38.65 61.18 -54.94
N ARG A 281 38.16 60.06 -55.48
CA ARG A 281 37.93 59.90 -56.90
C ARG A 281 36.99 60.92 -57.50
N ASP A 282 35.84 61.13 -56.81
CA ASP A 282 34.78 62.02 -57.23
C ASP A 282 35.26 63.49 -57.14
N ASN A 283 36.05 63.82 -56.10
CA ASN A 283 36.65 65.13 -55.95
C ASN A 283 37.71 65.38 -57.08
N ARG A 284 38.54 64.36 -57.44
CA ARG A 284 39.47 64.51 -58.57
C ARG A 284 38.69 64.78 -59.88
N ARG A 285 37.66 64.05 -60.17
CA ARG A 285 36.82 64.21 -61.34
C ARG A 285 36.16 65.63 -61.36
N ALA A 286 35.74 66.07 -60.26
CA ALA A 286 35.15 67.48 -60.15
C ALA A 286 36.21 68.48 -60.37
N LEU A 287 37.42 68.32 -59.84
CA LEU A 287 38.61 69.21 -60.11
C LEU A 287 39.01 69.21 -61.56
N GLU A 288 39.04 68.05 -62.22
CA GLU A 288 39.37 67.97 -63.67
C GLU A 288 38.31 68.76 -64.49
N ARG A 289 37.03 68.56 -64.24
CA ARG A 289 35.92 69.32 -64.90
C ARG A 289 36.05 70.80 -64.65
N ALA A 290 36.29 71.24 -63.42
CA ALA A 290 36.47 72.63 -63.09
C ALA A 290 37.68 73.23 -63.78
N ARG A 291 38.76 72.46 -63.93
CA ARG A 291 39.99 72.89 -64.73
C ARG A 291 39.69 73.03 -66.23
N GLU A 292 38.96 72.05 -66.80
CA GLU A 292 38.52 72.12 -68.18
C GLU A 292 37.59 73.34 -68.44
N GLU A 293 36.62 73.60 -67.56
CA GLU A 293 35.75 74.76 -67.62
C GLU A 293 36.54 76.10 -67.50
N LEU A 294 37.47 76.11 -66.53
CA LEU A 294 38.37 77.24 -66.38
C LEU A 294 39.20 77.52 -67.66
N ALA A 295 39.73 76.46 -68.19
CA ALA A 295 40.53 76.55 -69.42
C ALA A 295 39.71 77.02 -70.64
N ALA A 296 38.43 76.62 -70.69
CA ALA A 296 37.48 77.12 -71.73
C ALA A 296 37.02 78.53 -71.53
N LEU A 297 36.88 78.99 -70.30
CA LEU A 297 36.49 80.38 -69.98
C LEU A 297 37.61 81.37 -70.00
N THR A 298 38.87 81.02 -69.77
CA THR A 298 40.01 81.90 -69.76
C THR A 298 40.18 82.67 -71.08
N PRO A 299 40.20 82.03 -72.30
CA PRO A 299 40.35 82.74 -73.55
C PRO A 299 39.08 83.69 -73.80
N GLN A 300 37.91 83.27 -73.29
CA GLN A 300 36.73 84.14 -73.42
C GLN A 300 36.88 85.38 -72.56
N ALA A 301 37.37 85.28 -71.34
CA ALA A 301 37.63 86.38 -70.45
C ALA A 301 38.77 87.26 -70.95
N GLU A 302 39.76 86.71 -71.46
CA GLU A 302 40.90 87.42 -72.13
C GLU A 302 40.39 88.24 -73.38
N GLY A 303 39.56 87.57 -74.18
CA GLY A 303 38.97 88.19 -75.35
C GLY A 303 37.99 89.30 -74.96
N ALA A 304 37.19 89.11 -73.88
CA ALA A 304 36.30 90.15 -73.35
C ALA A 304 37.04 91.35 -72.72
N ALA A 305 38.15 91.02 -71.99
CA ALA A 305 39.07 92.04 -71.47
C ALA A 305 39.71 92.91 -72.59
N ALA A 306 40.20 92.24 -73.61
CA ALA A 306 40.79 92.90 -74.75
C ALA A 306 39.74 93.77 -75.53
N ALA A 307 38.52 93.31 -75.60
CA ALA A 307 37.44 94.08 -76.20
C ALA A 307 37.08 95.33 -75.35
N LEU A 308 37.25 95.25 -74.06
CA LEU A 308 36.95 96.34 -73.11
C LEU A 308 38.10 97.47 -73.19
N GLU A 309 39.37 97.05 -73.46
CA GLU A 309 40.48 97.96 -73.61
C GLU A 309 40.44 98.74 -74.94
N THR A 310 39.66 98.24 -75.87
CA THR A 310 39.53 98.93 -77.22
C THR A 310 38.30 99.79 -77.31
N LEU A 311 37.51 99.98 -76.28
CA LEU A 311 36.40 100.94 -76.14
C LEU A 311 36.88 102.12 -75.35
#